data_568064bbd040394b91ccb76b1169a315
#
_entry.id   568064bbd040394b91ccb76b1169a315
#
_cell.length_a   1.000
_cell.length_b   1.000
_cell.length_c   1.000
_cell.angle_alpha   90.00
_cell.angle_beta   90.00
_cell.angle_gamma   90.00
#
_symmetry.space_group_name_H-M   'P 1'
#
loop_
_entity.id
_entity.type
_entity.pdbx_description
1 polymer ?
#
loop_
_entity_poly.entity_id
_entity_poly.type
_entity_poly.pdbx_seq_one_letter_code
_entity_poly.pdbx_strand_id
1 'polypeptide(L)'
;MLRKILFTAVVAATAAASMNVTAIGRLADVTVIDRSTGETLPVHFYKGEYWVAGTPGAPYSVAVANGSGGRVMAVMSVDGVNVLNGQTAGVDQSGYVFNGYQRYEVTGWRKSNLEVAAFEFVASPSSYAERTGRPANVGVIGVAVFKERVYQPPVSVAPPPYRYGANRGNGSAESRRSAATESAADSALASPAPSQSAPASAGAIGEMAKRAESQAMREKLGTGHGEREWSQVSHTSFDRAQSSPNETIRIRYDSRENLISMGVIQPPYQNRPWNRTPNAFPESLGFVPDPPRFWR
;
A
#
# COMPACT_ATOMS: atom_id res chain seq x y z
N MET A 1 34.54 -62.41 -9.28
CA MET A 1 34.92 -61.06 -9.73
C MET A 1 33.72 -60.14 -9.50
N LEU A 2 33.76 -59.38 -8.42
CA LEU A 2 32.61 -58.57 -7.98
C LEU A 2 32.87 -57.11 -8.40
N ARG A 3 32.12 -56.60 -9.39
CA ARG A 3 32.18 -55.20 -9.84
C ARG A 3 31.34 -54.36 -8.90
N LYS A 4 31.98 -53.54 -8.06
CA LYS A 4 31.37 -52.50 -7.25
C LYS A 4 31.03 -51.31 -8.15
N ILE A 5 29.74 -51.03 -8.34
CA ILE A 5 29.24 -49.82 -8.99
C ILE A 5 29.09 -48.75 -7.90
N LEU A 6 29.90 -47.70 -8.00
CA LEU A 6 29.84 -46.54 -7.14
C LEU A 6 28.79 -45.56 -7.74
N PHE A 7 27.64 -45.40 -7.09
CA PHE A 7 26.67 -44.33 -7.40
C PHE A 7 27.11 -43.06 -6.68
N THR A 8 27.63 -42.12 -7.44
CA THR A 8 27.90 -40.76 -6.94
C THR A 8 26.59 -39.96 -7.03
N ALA A 9 25.91 -39.74 -5.90
CA ALA A 9 24.75 -38.85 -5.80
C ALA A 9 25.24 -37.40 -5.80
N VAL A 10 25.01 -36.67 -6.88
CA VAL A 10 25.20 -35.22 -6.94
C VAL A 10 23.96 -34.57 -6.26
N VAL A 11 24.15 -34.11 -5.04
CA VAL A 11 23.15 -33.26 -4.35
C VAL A 11 23.30 -31.85 -4.89
N ALA A 12 22.41 -31.44 -5.79
CA ALA A 12 22.29 -30.06 -6.20
C ALA A 12 21.63 -29.26 -5.05
N ALA A 13 22.45 -28.53 -4.28
CA ALA A 13 21.98 -27.58 -3.30
C ALA A 13 21.39 -26.36 -4.05
N THR A 14 20.08 -26.32 -4.22
CA THR A 14 19.36 -25.09 -4.61
C THR A 14 19.45 -24.11 -3.45
N ALA A 15 20.33 -23.13 -3.56
CA ALA A 15 20.34 -21.98 -2.67
C ALA A 15 19.05 -21.18 -2.91
N ALA A 16 18.03 -21.42 -2.09
CA ALA A 16 16.89 -20.53 -1.97
C ALA A 16 17.41 -19.20 -1.43
N ALA A 17 17.54 -18.21 -2.29
CA ALA A 17 17.77 -16.84 -1.88
C ALA A 17 16.59 -16.40 -1.04
N SER A 18 16.75 -16.39 0.27
CA SER A 18 15.78 -15.85 1.21
C SER A 18 15.67 -14.34 0.94
N MET A 19 14.68 -13.94 0.17
CA MET A 19 14.30 -12.54 0.08
C MET A 19 13.80 -12.15 1.46
N ASN A 20 14.55 -11.28 2.14
CA ASN A 20 14.09 -10.64 3.37
C ASN A 20 12.89 -9.78 3.00
N VAL A 21 11.69 -10.33 3.10
CA VAL A 21 10.45 -9.56 3.10
C VAL A 21 10.47 -8.79 4.40
N THR A 22 10.85 -7.54 4.34
CA THR A 22 10.81 -6.66 5.49
C THR A 22 9.34 -6.38 5.77
N ALA A 23 8.81 -6.92 6.86
CA ALA A 23 7.47 -6.60 7.33
C ALA A 23 7.35 -5.08 7.49
N ILE A 24 6.36 -4.47 6.82
CA ILE A 24 6.11 -3.04 6.94
C ILE A 24 5.07 -2.87 8.03
N GLY A 25 5.52 -2.46 9.21
CA GLY A 25 4.69 -2.28 10.39
C GLY A 25 5.05 -3.26 11.51
N ARG A 26 4.62 -2.90 12.73
CA ARG A 26 4.84 -3.68 13.94
C ARG A 26 3.57 -4.33 14.47
N LEU A 27 2.45 -3.62 14.33
CA LEU A 27 1.13 -4.08 14.76
C LEU A 27 0.41 -4.83 13.65
N ALA A 28 0.59 -4.37 12.43
CA ALA A 28 0.09 -5.04 11.24
C ALA A 28 1.16 -5.01 10.14
N ASP A 29 1.38 -6.15 9.50
CA ASP A 29 2.23 -6.22 8.30
C ASP A 29 1.38 -5.93 7.05
N VAL A 30 1.87 -5.02 6.20
CA VAL A 30 1.19 -4.62 4.97
C VAL A 30 2.07 -4.94 3.78
N THR A 31 1.53 -5.71 2.84
CA THR A 31 2.20 -6.09 1.60
C THR A 31 1.32 -5.81 0.39
N VAL A 32 1.92 -5.50 -0.74
CA VAL A 32 1.22 -5.33 -2.03
C VAL A 32 1.52 -6.55 -2.89
N ILE A 33 0.50 -7.12 -3.49
CA ILE A 33 0.59 -8.35 -4.28
C ILE A 33 0.15 -8.04 -5.71
N ASP A 34 0.96 -8.38 -6.69
CA ASP A 34 0.57 -8.40 -8.09
C ASP A 34 -0.33 -9.63 -8.32
N ARG A 35 -1.59 -9.39 -8.67
CA ARG A 35 -2.58 -10.46 -8.84
C ARG A 35 -2.44 -11.20 -10.17
N SER A 36 -1.69 -10.64 -11.13
CA SER A 36 -1.41 -11.31 -12.40
C SER A 36 -0.42 -12.46 -12.20
N THR A 37 0.55 -12.27 -11.29
CA THR A 37 1.62 -13.25 -11.01
C THR A 37 1.43 -13.97 -9.68
N GLY A 38 0.67 -13.39 -8.75
CA GLY A 38 0.55 -13.85 -7.36
C GLY A 38 1.76 -13.50 -6.49
N GLU A 39 2.71 -12.72 -7.01
CA GLU A 39 3.93 -12.37 -6.30
C GLU A 39 3.75 -11.14 -5.42
N THR A 40 4.38 -11.17 -4.24
CA THR A 40 4.48 -9.97 -3.40
C THR A 40 5.48 -9.01 -4.02
N LEU A 41 5.04 -7.77 -4.25
CA LEU A 41 5.89 -6.72 -4.81
C LEU A 41 7.01 -6.36 -3.82
N PRO A 42 8.27 -6.32 -4.29
CA PRO A 42 9.39 -5.93 -3.45
C PRO A 42 9.24 -4.52 -2.92
N VAL A 43 9.53 -4.34 -1.63
CA VAL A 43 9.51 -3.04 -0.97
C VAL A 43 10.89 -2.44 -0.97
N HIS A 44 10.98 -1.19 -1.41
CA HIS A 44 12.20 -0.39 -1.41
C HIS A 44 12.09 0.71 -0.38
N PHE A 45 13.06 0.83 0.53
CA PHE A 45 13.11 1.93 1.49
C PHE A 45 14.01 3.04 0.95
N TYR A 46 13.46 4.23 0.74
CA TYR A 46 14.17 5.35 0.18
C TYR A 46 13.74 6.67 0.82
N LYS A 47 14.68 7.43 1.33
CA LYS A 47 14.45 8.73 1.99
C LYS A 47 13.37 8.71 3.09
N GLY A 48 13.32 7.63 3.87
CA GLY A 48 12.36 7.50 4.97
C GLY A 48 10.98 6.99 4.56
N GLU A 49 10.76 6.61 3.31
CA GLU A 49 9.48 6.14 2.77
C GLU A 49 9.61 4.75 2.14
N TYR A 50 8.53 3.99 2.19
CA TYR A 50 8.42 2.68 1.54
C TYR A 50 7.85 2.85 0.14
N TRP A 51 8.44 2.15 -0.82
CA TRP A 51 8.08 2.21 -2.23
C TRP A 51 7.91 0.83 -2.82
N VAL A 52 6.92 0.67 -3.68
CA VAL A 52 6.72 -0.54 -4.50
C VAL A 52 6.62 -0.15 -5.97
N ALA A 53 7.15 -1.01 -6.84
CA ALA A 53 7.04 -0.84 -8.28
C ALA A 53 5.76 -1.51 -8.78
N GLY A 54 4.81 -0.72 -9.29
CA GLY A 54 3.62 -1.23 -9.96
C GLY A 54 3.86 -1.44 -11.45
N THR A 55 3.19 -2.42 -12.04
CA THR A 55 3.17 -2.65 -13.48
C THR A 55 1.89 -2.03 -14.05
N PRO A 56 1.96 -1.04 -14.97
CA PRO A 56 0.77 -0.47 -15.59
C PRO A 56 -0.14 -1.55 -16.19
N GLY A 57 -1.44 -1.48 -15.93
CA GLY A 57 -2.44 -2.45 -16.37
C GLY A 57 -2.55 -3.70 -15.50
N ALA A 58 -1.66 -3.91 -14.53
CA ALA A 58 -1.74 -5.08 -13.67
C ALA A 58 -2.74 -4.88 -12.52
N PRO A 59 -3.64 -5.84 -12.25
CA PRO A 59 -4.46 -5.85 -11.06
C PRO A 59 -3.60 -6.17 -9.83
N TYR A 60 -3.91 -5.53 -8.69
CA TYR A 60 -3.17 -5.78 -7.46
C TYR A 60 -4.08 -5.89 -6.24
N SER A 61 -3.55 -6.36 -5.14
CA SER A 61 -4.20 -6.39 -3.84
C SER A 61 -3.28 -5.86 -2.74
N VAL A 62 -3.89 -5.44 -1.64
CA VAL A 62 -3.19 -5.03 -0.43
C VAL A 62 -3.51 -6.05 0.65
N ALA A 63 -2.53 -6.85 1.02
CA ALA A 63 -2.66 -7.81 2.12
C ALA A 63 -2.26 -7.16 3.43
N VAL A 64 -3.11 -7.34 4.44
CA VAL A 64 -2.87 -6.90 5.81
C VAL A 64 -2.87 -8.11 6.71
N ALA A 65 -1.80 -8.30 7.47
CA ALA A 65 -1.69 -9.36 8.48
C ALA A 65 -1.57 -8.73 9.87
N ASN A 66 -2.51 -9.05 10.76
CA ASN A 66 -2.45 -8.63 12.15
C ASN A 66 -1.32 -9.38 12.86
N GLY A 67 -0.28 -8.68 13.29
CA GLY A 67 0.86 -9.24 14.03
C GLY A 67 0.61 -9.44 15.54
N SER A 68 -0.60 -9.12 16.03
CA SER A 68 -0.94 -9.19 17.45
C SER A 68 -2.00 -10.26 17.75
N GLY A 69 -2.07 -10.71 19.00
CA GLY A 69 -3.10 -11.66 19.46
C GLY A 69 -4.49 -11.03 19.67
N GLY A 70 -4.58 -9.70 19.73
CA GLY A 70 -5.84 -8.96 19.88
C GLY A 70 -6.46 -8.58 18.53
N ARG A 71 -7.74 -8.15 18.55
CA ARG A 71 -8.37 -7.62 17.35
C ARG A 71 -7.79 -6.25 17.01
N VAL A 72 -7.63 -5.98 15.72
CA VAL A 72 -7.25 -4.67 15.20
C VAL A 72 -8.20 -4.26 14.10
N MET A 73 -8.37 -2.96 13.93
CA MET A 73 -9.08 -2.37 12.80
C MET A 73 -8.10 -1.59 11.93
N ALA A 74 -8.10 -1.86 10.65
CA ALA A 74 -7.32 -1.15 9.65
C ALA A 74 -8.22 -0.25 8.80
N VAL A 75 -8.08 1.06 8.97
CA VAL A 75 -8.66 2.05 8.05
C VAL A 75 -7.70 2.19 6.89
N MET A 76 -8.15 1.78 5.70
CA MET A 76 -7.30 1.69 4.52
C MET A 76 -7.69 2.74 3.49
N SER A 77 -6.68 3.31 2.85
CA SER A 77 -6.87 4.23 1.72
C SER A 77 -5.94 3.89 0.57
N VAL A 78 -6.45 4.09 -0.63
CA VAL A 78 -5.69 4.03 -1.88
C VAL A 78 -5.89 5.35 -2.60
N ASP A 79 -4.81 6.03 -2.97
CA ASP A 79 -4.86 7.36 -3.59
C ASP A 79 -5.64 8.40 -2.78
N GLY A 80 -5.59 8.30 -1.44
CA GLY A 80 -6.34 9.18 -0.55
C GLY A 80 -7.84 8.90 -0.50
N VAL A 81 -8.30 7.78 -1.07
CA VAL A 81 -9.70 7.35 -1.08
C VAL A 81 -9.88 6.15 -0.15
N ASN A 82 -10.80 6.23 0.79
CA ASN A 82 -11.13 5.12 1.68
C ASN A 82 -11.69 3.93 0.88
N VAL A 83 -11.14 2.75 1.13
CA VAL A 83 -11.47 1.54 0.36
C VAL A 83 -12.87 0.97 0.65
N LEU A 84 -13.49 1.35 1.79
CA LEU A 84 -14.82 0.88 2.17
C LEU A 84 -15.95 1.76 1.63
N ASN A 85 -15.82 3.09 1.71
CA ASN A 85 -16.92 4.00 1.40
C ASN A 85 -16.64 4.89 0.18
N GLY A 86 -15.43 4.88 -0.38
CA GLY A 86 -15.07 5.68 -1.54
C GLY A 86 -14.95 7.20 -1.29
N GLN A 87 -15.04 7.64 -0.04
CA GLN A 87 -14.86 9.04 0.34
C GLN A 87 -13.38 9.40 0.46
N THR A 88 -13.06 10.69 0.55
CA THR A 88 -11.72 11.12 0.95
C THR A 88 -11.40 10.51 2.32
N ALA A 89 -10.24 9.85 2.41
CA ALA A 89 -9.88 9.05 3.56
C ALA A 89 -9.60 9.90 4.80
N GLY A 90 -10.21 9.52 5.92
CA GLY A 90 -9.94 10.01 7.26
C GLY A 90 -9.71 8.85 8.22
N VAL A 91 -8.85 9.05 9.20
CA VAL A 91 -8.51 7.99 10.18
C VAL A 91 -9.67 7.65 11.12
N ASP A 92 -10.65 8.52 11.24
CA ASP A 92 -11.88 8.36 12.03
C ASP A 92 -12.93 7.46 11.36
N GLN A 93 -12.78 7.19 10.07
CA GLN A 93 -13.72 6.38 9.28
C GLN A 93 -13.65 4.89 9.64
N SER A 94 -14.63 4.12 9.14
CA SER A 94 -14.68 2.66 9.29
C SER A 94 -13.53 1.98 8.57
N GLY A 95 -13.11 0.82 9.08
CA GLY A 95 -12.03 0.00 8.55
C GLY A 95 -12.38 -1.48 8.56
N TYR A 96 -11.51 -2.31 7.99
CA TYR A 96 -11.56 -3.76 8.11
C TYR A 96 -11.09 -4.19 9.49
N VAL A 97 -11.82 -5.14 10.11
CA VAL A 97 -11.47 -5.70 11.42
C VAL A 97 -10.83 -7.06 11.21
N PHE A 98 -9.66 -7.24 11.83
CA PHE A 98 -8.87 -8.48 11.78
C PHE A 98 -8.83 -9.09 13.17
N ASN A 99 -9.12 -10.39 13.27
CA ASN A 99 -8.86 -11.15 14.48
C ASN A 99 -7.36 -11.26 14.76
N GLY A 100 -6.99 -11.73 15.94
CA GLY A 100 -5.59 -11.98 16.26
C GLY A 100 -4.94 -12.90 15.22
N TYR A 101 -3.77 -12.49 14.68
CA TYR A 101 -2.98 -13.21 13.68
C TYR A 101 -3.68 -13.49 12.35
N GLN A 102 -4.81 -12.84 12.09
CA GLN A 102 -5.52 -12.97 10.83
C GLN A 102 -4.83 -12.18 9.72
N ARG A 103 -4.76 -12.79 8.53
CA ARG A 103 -4.37 -12.15 7.27
C ARG A 103 -5.57 -12.11 6.32
N TYR A 104 -5.71 -11.01 5.59
CA TYR A 104 -6.73 -10.85 4.56
C TYR A 104 -6.22 -9.94 3.45
N GLU A 105 -6.64 -10.21 2.22
CA GLU A 105 -6.32 -9.41 1.04
C GLU A 105 -7.49 -8.53 0.64
N VAL A 106 -7.24 -7.23 0.58
CA VAL A 106 -8.19 -6.25 0.06
C VAL A 106 -7.87 -6.03 -1.40
N THR A 107 -8.79 -6.46 -2.27
CA THR A 107 -8.58 -6.51 -3.72
C THR A 107 -9.15 -5.31 -4.47
N GLY A 108 -9.91 -4.42 -3.79
CA GLY A 108 -10.56 -3.30 -4.45
C GLY A 108 -11.39 -2.41 -3.51
N TRP A 109 -11.97 -1.36 -4.09
CA TRP A 109 -12.94 -0.53 -3.38
C TRP A 109 -14.28 -1.25 -3.20
N ARG A 110 -14.79 -1.25 -1.98
CA ARG A 110 -16.06 -1.89 -1.64
C ARG A 110 -17.24 -1.23 -2.39
N LYS A 111 -18.05 -2.06 -3.05
CA LYS A 111 -19.28 -1.64 -3.74
C LYS A 111 -20.53 -2.11 -3.01
N SER A 112 -20.44 -3.24 -2.33
CA SER A 112 -21.47 -3.84 -1.48
C SER A 112 -20.82 -4.80 -0.49
N ASN A 113 -21.61 -5.49 0.32
CA ASN A 113 -21.09 -6.54 1.20
C ASN A 113 -20.57 -7.77 0.41
N LEU A 114 -20.87 -7.84 -0.89
CA LEU A 114 -20.55 -8.98 -1.74
C LEU A 114 -19.55 -8.66 -2.86
N GLU A 115 -19.32 -7.37 -3.18
CA GLU A 115 -18.55 -6.98 -4.36
C GLU A 115 -17.55 -5.88 -4.06
N VAL A 116 -16.45 -5.91 -4.77
CA VAL A 116 -15.45 -4.84 -4.88
C VAL A 116 -15.25 -4.45 -6.34
N ALA A 117 -14.75 -3.24 -6.57
CA ALA A 117 -14.14 -2.86 -7.84
C ALA A 117 -12.63 -3.03 -7.69
N ALA A 118 -12.04 -3.89 -8.52
CA ALA A 118 -10.65 -4.30 -8.41
C ALA A 118 -9.68 -3.10 -8.47
N PHE A 119 -8.59 -3.18 -7.74
CA PHE A 119 -7.46 -2.25 -7.90
C PHE A 119 -6.65 -2.64 -9.12
N GLU A 120 -6.31 -1.66 -9.93
CA GLU A 120 -5.47 -1.81 -11.10
C GLU A 120 -4.49 -0.64 -11.19
N PHE A 121 -3.22 -0.90 -11.46
CA PHE A 121 -2.25 0.16 -11.70
C PHE A 121 -2.52 0.81 -13.05
N VAL A 122 -2.80 2.11 -13.05
CA VAL A 122 -3.06 2.90 -14.27
C VAL A 122 -2.24 4.19 -14.27
N ALA A 123 -2.12 4.85 -15.42
CA ALA A 123 -1.60 6.21 -15.46
C ALA A 123 -2.47 7.15 -14.60
N SER A 124 -1.84 8.11 -13.90
CA SER A 124 -2.52 9.01 -12.95
C SER A 124 -3.81 9.64 -13.50
N PRO A 125 -3.88 10.15 -14.75
CA PRO A 125 -5.11 10.75 -15.28
C PRO A 125 -6.28 9.76 -15.38
N SER A 126 -5.99 8.46 -15.49
CA SER A 126 -6.99 7.39 -15.54
C SER A 126 -7.35 6.85 -14.14
N SER A 127 -6.68 7.31 -13.08
CA SER A 127 -6.94 6.86 -11.73
C SER A 127 -8.33 7.27 -11.23
N TYR A 128 -8.90 6.45 -10.35
CA TYR A 128 -10.19 6.75 -9.74
C TYR A 128 -10.17 8.08 -8.95
N ALA A 129 -9.08 8.33 -8.23
CA ALA A 129 -8.93 9.54 -7.44
C ALA A 129 -8.90 10.80 -8.31
N GLU A 130 -8.14 10.79 -9.41
CA GLU A 130 -8.05 11.95 -10.31
C GLU A 130 -9.37 12.20 -11.05
N ARG A 131 -9.99 11.14 -11.57
CA ARG A 131 -11.30 11.20 -12.23
C ARG A 131 -12.43 11.67 -11.30
N THR A 132 -12.24 11.57 -9.99
CA THR A 132 -13.19 12.05 -8.96
C THR A 132 -12.74 13.36 -8.30
N GLY A 133 -11.81 14.11 -8.94
CA GLY A 133 -11.38 15.44 -8.50
C GLY A 133 -10.44 15.43 -7.28
N ARG A 134 -9.71 14.35 -7.01
CA ARG A 134 -8.83 14.17 -5.85
C ARG A 134 -7.39 13.80 -6.22
N PRO A 135 -6.69 14.53 -7.10
CA PRO A 135 -5.37 14.14 -7.63
C PRO A 135 -4.23 14.22 -6.61
N ALA A 136 -4.41 14.96 -5.52
CA ALA A 136 -3.33 15.32 -4.60
C ALA A 136 -2.60 14.11 -3.96
N ASN A 137 -3.32 12.99 -3.76
CA ASN A 137 -2.82 11.82 -3.04
C ASN A 137 -2.62 10.58 -3.92
N VAL A 138 -2.59 10.74 -5.24
CA VAL A 138 -2.36 9.63 -6.17
C VAL A 138 -0.97 9.03 -5.96
N GLY A 139 -0.84 7.70 -6.01
CA GLY A 139 0.40 6.96 -5.82
C GLY A 139 0.74 6.67 -4.36
N VAL A 140 -0.27 6.60 -3.48
CA VAL A 140 -0.07 6.29 -2.05
C VAL A 140 -1.13 5.30 -1.54
N ILE A 141 -0.67 4.25 -0.86
CA ILE A 141 -1.49 3.35 -0.07
C ILE A 141 -1.26 3.70 1.40
N GLY A 142 -2.34 3.92 2.15
CA GLY A 142 -2.31 4.23 3.57
C GLY A 142 -3.07 3.20 4.38
N VAL A 143 -2.53 2.79 5.53
CA VAL A 143 -3.20 1.90 6.49
C VAL A 143 -3.02 2.47 7.89
N ALA A 144 -4.12 2.91 8.50
CA ALA A 144 -4.17 3.36 9.89
C ALA A 144 -4.73 2.25 10.76
N VAL A 145 -3.93 1.75 11.70
CA VAL A 145 -4.24 0.57 12.52
C VAL A 145 -4.63 1.00 13.92
N PHE A 146 -5.76 0.48 14.39
CA PHE A 146 -6.29 0.72 15.73
C PHE A 146 -6.40 -0.60 16.50
N LYS A 147 -6.02 -0.58 17.76
CA LYS A 147 -6.31 -1.69 18.70
C LYS A 147 -7.74 -1.57 19.21
N GLU A 148 -8.35 -2.72 19.47
CA GLU A 148 -9.63 -2.78 20.17
C GLU A 148 -9.46 -2.45 21.65
N ARG A 149 -10.46 -1.79 22.20
CA ARG A 149 -10.53 -1.56 23.65
C ARG A 149 -10.80 -2.86 24.36
N VAL A 150 -9.86 -3.30 25.19
CA VAL A 150 -10.05 -4.43 26.07
C VAL A 150 -10.83 -3.98 27.30
N TYR A 151 -12.05 -4.46 27.46
CA TYR A 151 -12.82 -4.23 28.66
C TYR A 151 -12.26 -5.11 29.78
N GLN A 152 -11.55 -4.50 30.71
CA GLN A 152 -11.19 -5.20 31.94
C GLN A 152 -12.37 -5.09 32.90
N PRO A 153 -13.00 -6.20 33.31
CA PRO A 153 -14.01 -6.15 34.35
C PRO A 153 -13.41 -5.51 35.60
N PRO A 154 -14.15 -4.69 36.33
CA PRO A 154 -13.65 -4.07 37.53
C PRO A 154 -13.16 -5.17 38.48
N VAL A 155 -11.91 -5.02 38.93
CA VAL A 155 -11.34 -5.93 39.94
C VAL A 155 -12.25 -5.80 41.16
N SER A 156 -12.95 -6.89 41.53
CA SER A 156 -13.73 -6.93 42.74
C SER A 156 -12.75 -6.80 43.91
N VAL A 157 -12.56 -5.57 44.36
CA VAL A 157 -11.81 -5.30 45.58
C VAL A 157 -12.67 -5.84 46.71
N ALA A 158 -12.24 -6.93 47.34
CA ALA A 158 -12.90 -7.43 48.56
C ALA A 158 -13.05 -6.25 49.52
N PRO A 159 -14.25 -6.03 50.09
CA PRO A 159 -14.43 -4.93 51.02
C PRO A 159 -13.45 -5.09 52.17
N PRO A 160 -12.81 -4.01 52.63
CA PRO A 160 -11.90 -4.09 53.75
C PRO A 160 -12.65 -4.65 54.97
N PRO A 161 -12.03 -5.45 55.83
CA PRO A 161 -12.66 -6.04 57.00
C PRO A 161 -13.24 -4.90 57.83
N TYR A 162 -14.55 -5.00 58.11
CA TYR A 162 -15.28 -4.01 58.90
C TYR A 162 -14.58 -3.79 60.23
N ARG A 163 -13.89 -2.66 60.40
CA ARG A 163 -13.55 -2.15 61.72
C ARG A 163 -14.80 -1.54 62.29
N TYR A 164 -15.39 -2.24 63.24
CA TYR A 164 -16.42 -1.69 64.12
C TYR A 164 -15.79 -0.54 64.90
N GLY A 165 -16.15 0.69 64.52
CA GLY A 165 -15.69 1.90 65.19
C GLY A 165 -16.66 3.03 64.89
N ALA A 166 -17.49 3.34 65.85
CA ALA A 166 -18.47 4.42 65.79
C ALA A 166 -17.82 5.77 65.48
N ASN A 167 -18.42 6.62 64.64
CA ASN A 167 -19.04 7.86 65.12
C ASN A 167 -19.66 8.71 64.02
N ARG A 168 -20.68 9.39 64.40
CA ARG A 168 -21.58 10.34 63.74
C ARG A 168 -20.89 11.46 62.96
N GLY A 169 -21.56 11.95 61.91
CA GLY A 169 -21.27 13.27 61.30
C GLY A 169 -22.11 13.56 60.06
N ASN A 170 -23.15 14.26 60.27
CA ASN A 170 -24.13 14.92 59.43
C ASN A 170 -23.54 15.83 58.34
N GLY A 171 -24.15 15.96 57.15
CA GLY A 171 -23.76 17.01 56.21
C GLY A 171 -24.39 16.87 54.81
N SER A 172 -25.42 17.57 54.63
CA SER A 172 -26.35 17.82 53.52
C SER A 172 -25.71 18.15 52.14
N ALA A 173 -26.40 17.68 51.13
CA ALA A 173 -26.89 18.31 49.90
C ALA A 173 -26.06 19.44 49.19
N GLU A 174 -25.87 19.36 47.90
CA GLU A 174 -26.55 20.27 47.00
C GLU A 174 -26.31 19.93 45.50
N SER A 175 -27.41 19.94 44.80
CA SER A 175 -27.60 19.91 43.37
C SER A 175 -27.11 21.17 42.68
N ARG A 176 -26.57 21.09 41.47
CA ARG A 176 -26.86 22.12 40.45
C ARG A 176 -26.71 21.59 39.01
N ARG A 177 -27.85 21.75 38.33
CA ARG A 177 -28.05 21.69 36.86
C ARG A 177 -27.50 22.95 36.21
N SER A 178 -27.17 22.83 34.92
CA SER A 178 -27.49 23.79 33.83
C SER A 178 -26.79 23.31 32.56
N ALA A 179 -27.46 22.94 31.55
CA ALA A 179 -28.24 23.64 30.55
C ALA A 179 -27.44 24.09 29.32
N ALA A 180 -27.90 23.59 28.23
CA ALA A 180 -27.72 23.75 26.80
C ALA A 180 -27.36 25.15 26.25
N THR A 181 -26.75 25.17 25.06
CA THR A 181 -27.19 26.07 23.97
C THR A 181 -26.70 25.55 22.60
N GLU A 182 -27.65 25.48 21.69
CA GLU A 182 -27.50 25.33 20.23
C GLU A 182 -26.92 26.58 19.58
N SER A 183 -26.33 26.45 18.42
CA SER A 183 -26.54 27.40 17.33
C SER A 183 -26.14 26.79 15.99
N ALA A 184 -27.07 26.89 15.05
CA ALA A 184 -26.97 26.57 13.62
C ALA A 184 -26.65 27.81 12.80
N ALA A 185 -26.28 27.60 11.55
CA ALA A 185 -26.50 28.38 10.31
C ALA A 185 -25.28 28.25 9.40
N ASP A 186 -25.36 27.83 8.19
CA ASP A 186 -26.16 28.04 6.97
C ASP A 186 -25.32 28.70 5.85
N SER A 187 -25.57 28.25 4.61
CA SER A 187 -25.40 28.90 3.31
C SER A 187 -24.05 28.79 2.61
N ALA A 188 -23.91 28.40 1.41
CA ALA A 188 -24.61 28.28 0.13
C ALA A 188 -23.61 28.48 -1.03
N LEU A 189 -23.73 27.63 -2.06
CA LEU A 189 -23.68 27.84 -3.51
C LEU A 189 -22.58 28.69 -4.20
N ALA A 190 -21.88 28.07 -5.17
CA ALA A 190 -21.88 28.48 -6.58
C ALA A 190 -21.04 27.57 -7.47
N SER A 191 -21.67 27.02 -8.50
CA SER A 191 -21.04 26.53 -9.74
C SER A 191 -20.84 27.68 -10.71
N PRO A 192 -19.91 27.57 -11.70
CA PRO A 192 -20.38 27.45 -13.08
C PRO A 192 -19.60 26.47 -13.98
N ALA A 193 -20.27 25.97 -14.99
CA ALA A 193 -19.82 25.22 -16.16
C ALA A 193 -19.53 26.16 -17.35
N PRO A 194 -19.38 25.66 -18.61
CA PRO A 194 -18.33 24.86 -19.22
C PRO A 194 -17.69 25.57 -20.44
N SER A 195 -16.65 25.01 -21.05
CA SER A 195 -16.18 25.45 -22.38
C SER A 195 -15.76 24.31 -23.30
N GLN A 196 -16.16 24.46 -24.53
CA GLN A 196 -16.31 23.54 -25.63
C GLN A 196 -15.00 23.15 -26.32
N SER A 197 -15.02 21.98 -26.92
CA SER A 197 -14.02 21.38 -27.79
C SER A 197 -14.25 21.70 -29.25
N ALA A 198 -13.16 21.78 -30.02
CA ALA A 198 -13.15 21.78 -31.50
C ALA A 198 -12.30 20.58 -32.00
N PRO A 199 -12.60 20.02 -33.19
CA PRO A 199 -12.11 18.72 -33.63
C PRO A 199 -10.78 18.82 -34.38
N ALA A 200 -9.91 17.83 -34.21
CA ALA A 200 -8.64 17.66 -34.92
C ALA A 200 -8.63 16.40 -35.79
N SER A 201 -8.02 16.55 -36.94
CA SER A 201 -8.00 15.70 -38.11
C SER A 201 -7.17 14.43 -38.03
N ALA A 202 -7.56 13.43 -38.80
CA ALA A 202 -7.21 12.02 -38.74
C ALA A 202 -5.82 11.57 -39.25
N GLY A 203 -4.85 12.47 -39.44
CA GLY A 203 -3.51 12.13 -39.97
C GLY A 203 -2.42 11.81 -38.91
N ALA A 204 -2.69 12.04 -37.63
CA ALA A 204 -1.68 11.98 -36.57
C ALA A 204 -1.82 10.77 -35.62
N ILE A 205 -2.69 9.81 -35.93
CA ILE A 205 -3.11 8.76 -34.95
C ILE A 205 -1.98 7.78 -34.64
N GLY A 206 -1.12 7.44 -35.58
CA GLY A 206 -0.03 6.48 -35.36
C GLY A 206 1.17 7.02 -34.58
N GLU A 207 1.53 8.28 -34.80
CA GLU A 207 2.59 8.95 -34.02
C GLU A 207 2.11 9.43 -32.67
N MET A 208 0.84 9.82 -32.54
CA MET A 208 0.22 10.15 -31.27
C MET A 208 0.10 8.91 -30.36
N ALA A 209 -0.23 7.74 -30.89
CA ALA A 209 -0.29 6.51 -30.11
C ALA A 209 1.08 6.13 -29.52
N LYS A 210 2.16 6.19 -30.30
CA LYS A 210 3.53 5.96 -29.81
C LYS A 210 4.01 7.04 -28.83
N ARG A 211 3.62 8.29 -29.05
CA ARG A 211 3.91 9.38 -28.11
C ARG A 211 3.10 9.27 -26.83
N ALA A 212 1.82 8.88 -26.91
CA ALA A 212 0.97 8.63 -25.78
C ALA A 212 1.49 7.44 -24.95
N GLU A 213 1.94 6.36 -25.59
CA GLU A 213 2.54 5.20 -24.93
C GLU A 213 3.89 5.54 -24.25
N SER A 214 4.72 6.36 -24.89
CA SER A 214 5.97 6.84 -24.28
C SER A 214 5.77 7.94 -23.23
N GLN A 215 4.67 8.68 -23.27
CA GLN A 215 4.27 9.60 -22.19
C GLN A 215 3.61 8.87 -21.04
N ALA A 216 2.76 7.87 -21.29
CA ALA A 216 2.18 7.00 -20.26
C ALA A 216 3.26 6.27 -19.44
N MET A 217 4.40 5.92 -20.03
CA MET A 217 5.56 5.37 -19.32
C MET A 217 6.25 6.38 -18.39
N ARG A 218 6.01 7.67 -18.54
CA ARG A 218 6.57 8.76 -17.71
C ARG A 218 5.55 9.37 -16.76
N GLU A 219 4.28 9.05 -16.95
CA GLU A 219 3.23 9.53 -16.07
C GLU A 219 3.26 8.75 -14.75
N LYS A 220 3.05 9.47 -13.65
CA LYS A 220 2.93 8.88 -12.33
C LYS A 220 1.80 7.84 -12.33
N LEU A 221 2.00 6.73 -11.64
CA LEU A 221 0.95 5.73 -11.46
C LEU A 221 -0.08 6.17 -10.43
N GLY A 222 -1.30 5.77 -10.70
CA GLY A 222 -2.43 5.81 -9.79
C GLY A 222 -3.19 4.49 -9.84
N THR A 223 -4.29 4.41 -9.09
CA THR A 223 -5.14 3.22 -9.06
C THR A 223 -6.43 3.45 -9.80
N GLY A 224 -6.66 2.61 -10.82
CA GLY A 224 -7.88 2.54 -11.60
C GLY A 224 -8.97 1.73 -10.92
N HIS A 225 -10.21 2.06 -11.25
CA HIS A 225 -11.39 1.30 -10.86
C HIS A 225 -11.61 0.19 -11.88
N GLY A 226 -11.08 -1.01 -11.59
CA GLY A 226 -11.18 -2.18 -12.42
C GLY A 226 -12.56 -2.84 -12.39
N GLU A 227 -12.63 -4.06 -12.85
CA GLU A 227 -13.87 -4.84 -12.91
C GLU A 227 -14.44 -5.15 -11.52
N ARG A 228 -15.74 -5.45 -11.48
CA ARG A 228 -16.38 -5.90 -10.25
C ARG A 228 -16.07 -7.36 -10.00
N GLU A 229 -15.68 -7.64 -8.77
CA GLU A 229 -15.33 -8.98 -8.32
C GLU A 229 -16.09 -9.34 -7.06
N TRP A 230 -16.36 -10.65 -6.91
CA TRP A 230 -16.94 -11.17 -5.69
C TRP A 230 -15.96 -11.11 -4.54
N SER A 231 -16.40 -10.49 -3.45
CA SER A 231 -15.63 -10.36 -2.21
C SER A 231 -16.59 -10.18 -1.04
N GLN A 232 -16.86 -11.22 -0.30
CA GLN A 232 -17.83 -11.19 0.80
C GLN A 232 -17.21 -10.63 2.08
N VAL A 233 -17.95 -9.76 2.75
CA VAL A 233 -17.65 -9.27 4.12
C VAL A 233 -18.90 -9.26 4.97
N SER A 234 -18.71 -9.29 6.29
CA SER A 234 -19.75 -9.13 7.29
C SER A 234 -19.45 -7.92 8.17
N HIS A 235 -20.50 -7.34 8.76
CA HIS A 235 -20.36 -6.26 9.73
C HIS A 235 -20.02 -6.83 11.12
N THR A 236 -19.15 -6.13 11.82
CA THR A 236 -18.83 -6.41 13.22
C THR A 236 -18.66 -5.11 13.99
N SER A 237 -18.94 -5.14 15.30
CA SER A 237 -18.64 -4.02 16.18
C SER A 237 -17.15 -3.98 16.50
N PHE A 238 -16.63 -2.77 16.68
CA PHE A 238 -15.26 -2.52 17.07
C PHE A 238 -15.15 -1.21 17.85
N ASP A 239 -14.72 -1.30 19.11
CA ASP A 239 -14.49 -0.15 19.95
C ASP A 239 -12.99 0.18 19.97
N ARG A 240 -12.62 1.34 19.44
CA ARG A 240 -11.22 1.76 19.41
C ARG A 240 -10.70 2.02 20.82
N ALA A 241 -9.50 1.55 21.14
CA ALA A 241 -8.84 1.85 22.39
C ALA A 241 -8.53 3.34 22.55
N GLN A 242 -8.31 4.03 21.44
CA GLN A 242 -8.01 5.47 21.39
C GLN A 242 -8.50 6.08 20.06
N SER A 243 -8.63 7.40 20.00
CA SER A 243 -9.10 8.13 18.81
C SER A 243 -8.05 8.24 17.71
N SER A 244 -6.77 8.27 18.08
CA SER A 244 -5.65 8.28 17.12
C SER A 244 -5.21 6.86 16.76
N PRO A 245 -4.70 6.61 15.54
CA PRO A 245 -4.19 5.29 15.19
C PRO A 245 -2.98 4.90 16.06
N ASN A 246 -2.91 3.61 16.42
CA ASN A 246 -1.78 3.03 17.12
C ASN A 246 -0.56 2.91 16.20
N GLU A 247 -0.80 2.76 14.91
CA GLU A 247 0.23 2.70 13.88
C GLU A 247 -0.33 3.24 12.57
N THR A 248 0.51 3.93 11.79
CA THR A 248 0.17 4.37 10.43
C THR A 248 1.26 3.91 9.48
N ILE A 249 0.88 3.13 8.49
CA ILE A 249 1.75 2.60 7.46
C ILE A 249 1.43 3.33 6.16
N ARG A 250 2.46 3.77 5.44
CA ARG A 250 2.36 4.41 4.14
C ARG A 250 3.28 3.72 3.17
N ILE A 251 2.76 3.33 2.03
CA ILE A 251 3.51 2.73 0.94
C ILE A 251 3.26 3.60 -0.29
N ARG A 252 4.32 4.15 -0.85
CA ARG A 252 4.22 4.83 -2.14
C ARG A 252 4.39 3.83 -3.27
N TYR A 253 3.80 4.11 -4.39
CA TYR A 253 4.00 3.29 -5.56
C TYR A 253 4.11 4.15 -6.82
N ASP A 254 4.87 3.64 -7.78
CA ASP A 254 5.00 4.21 -9.11
C ASP A 254 5.49 3.13 -10.08
N SER A 255 5.61 3.45 -11.36
CA SER A 255 6.19 2.54 -12.33
C SER A 255 7.66 2.26 -12.00
N ARG A 256 8.14 1.07 -12.39
CA ARG A 256 9.53 0.69 -12.19
C ARG A 256 10.49 1.71 -12.81
N GLU A 257 10.16 2.22 -13.99
CA GLU A 257 10.94 3.21 -14.75
C GLU A 257 11.05 4.53 -13.99
N ASN A 258 9.94 5.00 -13.42
CA ASN A 258 9.92 6.20 -12.59
C ASN A 258 10.73 6.01 -11.32
N LEU A 259 10.61 4.85 -10.66
CA LEU A 259 11.39 4.54 -9.45
C LEU A 259 12.89 4.44 -9.72
N ILE A 260 13.30 3.94 -10.91
CA ILE A 260 14.70 3.97 -11.35
C ILE A 260 15.16 5.41 -11.57
N SER A 261 14.36 6.23 -12.26
CA SER A 261 14.71 7.63 -12.54
C SER A 261 14.82 8.47 -11.27
N MET A 262 14.00 8.18 -10.25
CA MET A 262 14.07 8.79 -8.92
C MET A 262 15.21 8.27 -8.05
N GLY A 263 15.91 7.19 -8.47
CA GLY A 263 16.97 6.54 -7.71
C GLY A 263 16.47 5.67 -6.55
N VAL A 264 15.17 5.34 -6.51
CA VAL A 264 14.59 4.41 -5.52
C VAL A 264 15.03 2.97 -5.80
N ILE A 265 15.02 2.58 -7.07
CA ILE A 265 15.48 1.28 -7.55
C ILE A 265 16.77 1.50 -8.34
N GLN A 266 17.80 0.73 -8.00
CA GLN A 266 19.00 0.74 -8.81
C GLN A 266 18.70 0.05 -10.16
N PRO A 267 19.10 0.65 -11.29
CA PRO A 267 18.98 -0.03 -12.57
C PRO A 267 19.74 -1.36 -12.48
N PRO A 268 19.24 -2.43 -13.13
CA PRO A 268 20.00 -3.67 -13.22
C PRO A 268 21.38 -3.31 -13.74
N TYR A 269 22.41 -3.81 -13.05
CA TYR A 269 23.78 -3.64 -13.52
C TYR A 269 23.79 -4.12 -14.96
N GLN A 270 23.73 -3.16 -15.90
CA GLN A 270 24.22 -3.47 -17.23
C GLN A 270 25.66 -3.88 -16.96
N ASN A 271 26.02 -5.11 -17.31
CA ASN A 271 27.42 -5.51 -17.42
C ASN A 271 28.06 -4.53 -18.39
N ARG A 272 28.33 -3.30 -17.92
CA ARG A 272 29.35 -2.49 -18.57
C ARG A 272 30.55 -3.40 -18.51
N PRO A 273 31.13 -3.77 -19.67
CA PRO A 273 32.38 -4.47 -19.66
C PRO A 273 33.24 -3.69 -18.66
N TRP A 274 33.69 -4.40 -17.63
CA TRP A 274 34.47 -3.83 -16.53
C TRP A 274 35.34 -2.75 -17.13
N ASN A 275 35.27 -1.53 -16.61
CA ASN A 275 36.27 -0.52 -16.88
C ASN A 275 37.58 -1.11 -16.39
N ARG A 276 38.15 -2.00 -17.23
CA ARG A 276 39.52 -2.44 -17.04
C ARG A 276 40.27 -1.14 -17.09
N THR A 277 40.81 -0.73 -15.97
CA THR A 277 41.86 0.26 -15.93
C THR A 277 42.79 -0.09 -17.12
N PRO A 278 43.03 0.88 -18.05
CA PRO A 278 43.82 0.58 -19.23
C PRO A 278 45.08 -0.17 -18.83
N ASN A 279 45.20 -1.43 -19.29
CA ASN A 279 46.39 -2.23 -19.00
C ASN A 279 47.43 -1.89 -20.06
N ALA A 280 48.59 -1.43 -19.61
CA ALA A 280 49.69 -1.08 -20.48
C ALA A 280 50.24 -2.30 -21.26
N PHE A 281 50.03 -3.50 -20.74
CA PHE A 281 50.50 -4.77 -21.33
C PHE A 281 49.36 -5.79 -21.36
N PRO A 282 48.33 -5.59 -22.23
CA PRO A 282 47.33 -6.62 -22.45
C PRO A 282 48.02 -7.78 -23.16
N GLU A 283 48.07 -8.93 -22.53
CA GLU A 283 48.62 -10.14 -23.12
C GLU A 283 47.90 -10.46 -24.44
N SER A 284 48.52 -10.15 -25.56
CA SER A 284 48.10 -10.55 -26.90
C SER A 284 49.26 -11.26 -27.57
N LEU A 285 49.03 -12.51 -27.95
CA LEU A 285 49.96 -13.29 -28.73
C LEU A 285 49.71 -12.99 -30.21
N GLY A 286 50.62 -12.27 -30.87
CA GLY A 286 50.52 -12.04 -32.32
C GLY A 286 50.98 -10.66 -32.79
N PHE A 287 50.96 -10.49 -34.09
CA PHE A 287 51.27 -9.21 -34.76
C PHE A 287 50.11 -8.26 -34.71
N VAL A 288 50.34 -6.95 -34.85
CA VAL A 288 49.31 -5.93 -34.85
C VAL A 288 48.37 -6.12 -36.05
N PRO A 289 47.07 -6.38 -35.86
CA PRO A 289 46.13 -6.51 -36.97
C PRO A 289 45.80 -5.15 -37.58
N ASP A 290 45.45 -5.14 -38.86
CA ASP A 290 44.97 -3.94 -39.53
C ASP A 290 43.63 -3.49 -38.92
N PRO A 291 43.37 -2.15 -38.79
CA PRO A 291 42.13 -1.67 -38.28
C PRO A 291 40.97 -2.02 -39.22
N PRO A 292 39.77 -2.33 -38.67
CA PRO A 292 38.59 -2.59 -39.51
C PRO A 292 38.24 -1.39 -40.40
N ARG A 293 37.99 -1.67 -41.68
CA ARG A 293 37.58 -0.61 -42.65
C ARG A 293 36.20 -0.10 -42.24
N PHE A 294 36.09 1.21 -41.99
CA PHE A 294 34.78 1.87 -41.83
C PHE A 294 34.08 1.93 -43.19
N TRP A 295 32.98 1.22 -43.31
CA TRP A 295 32.10 1.42 -44.46
C TRP A 295 31.41 2.76 -44.27
N ARG A 296 31.54 3.65 -45.25
CA ARG A 296 30.80 4.91 -45.35
C ARG A 296 29.41 4.62 -45.90
#